data_24199cce3418a91ad4997958a42b474f
#
_entry.id   24199cce3418a91ad4997958a42b474f
#
_cell.length_a   1.000
_cell.length_b   1.000
_cell.length_c   1.000
_cell.angle_alpha   90.00
_cell.angle_beta   90.00
_cell.angle_gamma   90.00
#
_symmetry.space_group_name_H-M   'P 1'
#
loop_
_entity.id
_entity.type
_entity.pdbx_description
1 polymer ?
#
loop_
_entity_poly.entity_id
_entity_poly.type
_entity_poly.pdbx_seq_one_letter_code
_entity_poly.pdbx_strand_id
1 'polypeptide(L)'
;MSTESEAALDFDKADFGDAPTGLKCAACSRAILDAYFEVNGAVLCAACHASVEVLGRSEGGAGRFVRATLFGVMGGALGAGLWYAVAALFNLEIGLIAIAVGWLVGTGVNRGSEDRGGARYQLLAAFITYAAIVTTYVPSIYVGIREGREEIGAGSAAAVAYAIAFAAPFLAGFQNILGILIICFAVFQAWSLNRKRAVEVRGPFRVLPG
;
A
#
# COMPACT_ATOMS: atom_id res chain seq x y z
N MET A 1 -49.62 40.37 -27.97
CA MET A 1 -48.20 40.77 -28.12
C MET A 1 -47.69 40.98 -26.72
N SER A 2 -47.10 39.93 -26.17
CA SER A 2 -46.57 39.94 -24.80
C SER A 2 -45.06 40.22 -24.92
N THR A 3 -44.65 41.38 -24.45
CA THR A 3 -43.23 41.74 -24.31
C THR A 3 -42.67 41.04 -23.09
N GLU A 4 -41.98 39.92 -23.29
CA GLU A 4 -41.10 39.37 -22.28
C GLU A 4 -39.95 40.36 -22.06
N SER A 5 -39.92 40.93 -20.87
CA SER A 5 -38.81 41.71 -20.36
C SER A 5 -37.65 40.76 -20.13
N GLU A 6 -36.65 40.78 -21.00
CA GLU A 6 -35.36 40.19 -20.75
C GLU A 6 -34.75 40.84 -19.50
N ALA A 7 -34.80 40.14 -18.37
CA ALA A 7 -34.05 40.52 -17.20
C ALA A 7 -32.57 40.35 -17.53
N ALA A 8 -31.89 41.47 -17.82
CA ALA A 8 -30.45 41.49 -17.98
C ALA A 8 -29.81 40.96 -16.69
N LEU A 9 -29.11 39.84 -16.77
CA LEU A 9 -28.33 39.31 -15.67
C LEU A 9 -27.18 40.29 -15.39
N ASP A 10 -27.32 41.02 -14.30
CA ASP A 10 -26.29 41.94 -13.80
C ASP A 10 -25.17 41.14 -13.13
N PHE A 11 -24.05 40.98 -13.81
CA PHE A 11 -22.88 40.26 -13.31
C PHE A 11 -21.90 41.16 -12.53
N ASP A 12 -22.21 42.43 -12.33
CA ASP A 12 -21.32 43.40 -11.70
C ASP A 12 -21.25 43.26 -10.17
N LYS A 13 -22.06 42.42 -9.55
CA LYS A 13 -22.05 42.18 -8.11
C LYS A 13 -22.21 40.72 -7.78
N ALA A 14 -21.07 40.05 -7.60
CA ALA A 14 -21.06 38.77 -6.89
C ALA A 14 -21.34 39.06 -5.41
N ASP A 15 -22.56 38.81 -4.95
CA ASP A 15 -22.92 38.87 -3.55
C ASP A 15 -22.32 37.60 -2.88
N PHE A 16 -21.10 37.71 -2.41
CA PHE A 16 -20.50 36.72 -1.53
C PHE A 16 -21.17 36.94 -0.17
N GLY A 17 -22.28 36.24 0.08
CA GLY A 17 -22.89 36.24 1.39
C GLY A 17 -21.82 36.09 2.48
N ASP A 18 -21.99 36.78 3.60
CA ASP A 18 -21.05 36.98 4.72
C ASP A 18 -19.80 36.12 4.64
N ALA A 19 -18.68 36.73 4.20
CA ALA A 19 -17.41 36.00 4.05
C ALA A 19 -17.17 35.22 5.34
N PRO A 20 -16.95 33.89 5.26
CA PRO A 20 -16.75 33.07 6.44
C PRO A 20 -15.63 33.71 7.24
N THR A 21 -15.95 34.20 8.43
CA THR A 21 -15.06 34.92 9.34
C THR A 21 -13.76 34.14 9.53
N GLY A 22 -12.75 34.47 8.72
CA GLY A 22 -11.38 33.99 8.84
C GLY A 22 -11.16 32.53 8.45
N LEU A 23 -10.24 32.33 7.50
CA LEU A 23 -9.68 31.01 7.22
C LEU A 23 -9.20 30.36 8.51
N LYS A 24 -9.70 29.14 8.82
CA LYS A 24 -9.27 28.39 10.01
C LYS A 24 -8.34 27.25 9.60
N CYS A 25 -7.29 27.05 10.37
CA CYS A 25 -6.40 25.95 10.18
C CYS A 25 -7.09 24.61 10.48
N ALA A 26 -7.05 23.65 9.54
CA ALA A 26 -7.67 22.34 9.69
C ALA A 26 -7.06 21.51 10.84
N ALA A 27 -5.80 21.78 11.22
CA ALA A 27 -5.11 21.02 12.25
C ALA A 27 -5.29 21.59 13.66
N CYS A 28 -5.24 22.93 13.83
CA CYS A 28 -5.30 23.56 15.15
C CYS A 28 -6.53 24.46 15.37
N SER A 29 -7.40 24.57 14.38
CA SER A 29 -8.64 25.38 14.38
C SER A 29 -8.44 26.88 14.63
N ARG A 30 -7.18 27.38 14.67
CA ARG A 30 -6.87 28.81 14.83
C ARG A 30 -7.19 29.56 13.56
N ALA A 31 -7.63 30.81 13.69
CA ALA A 31 -7.78 31.72 12.56
C ALA A 31 -6.40 32.00 11.94
N ILE A 32 -6.36 32.01 10.61
CA ILE A 32 -5.15 32.30 9.83
C ILE A 32 -5.23 33.75 9.39
N LEU A 33 -4.28 34.56 9.84
CA LEU A 33 -4.27 36.00 9.61
C LEU A 33 -3.34 36.42 8.47
N ASP A 34 -2.23 35.68 8.27
CA ASP A 34 -1.16 36.11 7.36
C ASP A 34 -1.06 35.20 6.12
N ALA A 35 -0.53 34.01 6.32
CA ALA A 35 -0.25 33.05 5.25
C ALA A 35 -0.76 31.66 5.58
N TYR A 36 -1.20 30.94 4.56
CA TYR A 36 -1.62 29.55 4.67
C TYR A 36 -0.99 28.69 3.60
N PHE A 37 -0.99 27.41 3.88
CA PHE A 37 -0.54 26.35 2.98
C PHE A 37 -1.67 25.37 2.77
N GLU A 38 -1.80 24.89 1.55
CA GLU A 38 -2.69 23.77 1.24
C GLU A 38 -1.87 22.49 1.20
N VAL A 39 -2.21 21.56 2.07
CA VAL A 39 -1.58 20.24 2.15
C VAL A 39 -2.65 19.19 1.84
N ASN A 40 -2.56 18.53 0.69
CA ASN A 40 -3.57 17.59 0.21
C ASN A 40 -5.00 18.16 0.23
N GLY A 41 -5.17 19.45 -0.09
CA GLY A 41 -6.45 20.15 -0.06
C GLY A 41 -6.91 20.65 1.32
N ALA A 42 -6.16 20.37 2.40
CA ALA A 42 -6.43 20.91 3.73
C ALA A 42 -5.64 22.23 3.95
N VAL A 43 -6.31 23.25 4.47
CA VAL A 43 -5.69 24.53 4.77
C VAL A 43 -4.99 24.50 6.12
N LEU A 44 -3.68 24.76 6.14
CA LEU A 44 -2.85 24.75 7.33
C LEU A 44 -2.18 26.12 7.55
N CYS A 45 -2.09 26.56 8.81
CA CYS A 45 -1.25 27.71 9.18
C CYS A 45 0.24 27.36 9.08
N ALA A 46 1.12 28.36 9.00
CA ALA A 46 2.57 28.18 8.86
C ALA A 46 3.17 27.26 9.95
N ALA A 47 2.71 27.39 11.19
CA ALA A 47 3.21 26.57 12.30
C ALA A 47 2.83 25.08 12.15
N CYS A 48 1.59 24.79 11.76
CA CYS A 48 1.16 23.41 11.51
C CYS A 48 1.80 22.82 10.27
N HIS A 49 2.01 23.60 9.21
CA HIS A 49 2.76 23.19 8.03
C HIS A 49 4.19 22.78 8.40
N ALA A 50 4.91 23.62 9.16
CA ALA A 50 6.27 23.31 9.63
C ALA A 50 6.31 22.01 10.46
N SER A 51 5.30 21.77 11.29
CA SER A 51 5.18 20.51 12.06
C SER A 51 5.00 19.30 11.15
N VAL A 52 4.17 19.41 10.11
CA VAL A 52 3.97 18.33 9.12
C VAL A 52 5.27 18.07 8.35
N GLU A 53 6.01 19.11 7.99
CA GLU A 53 7.27 18.98 7.29
C GLU A 53 8.35 18.27 8.16
N VAL A 54 8.45 18.63 9.45
CA VAL A 54 9.35 17.97 10.42
C VAL A 54 8.95 16.50 10.59
N LEU A 55 7.65 16.19 10.75
CA LEU A 55 7.17 14.83 10.85
C LEU A 55 7.41 14.02 9.56
N GLY A 56 7.31 14.67 8.41
CA GLY A 56 7.62 14.05 7.10
C GLY A 56 9.11 13.72 6.96
N ARG A 57 9.99 14.56 7.51
CA ARG A 57 11.44 14.37 7.53
C ARG A 57 11.91 13.40 8.62
N SER A 58 11.14 13.18 9.68
CA SER A 58 11.50 12.18 10.68
C SER A 58 11.51 10.81 10.02
N GLU A 59 12.66 10.42 9.53
CA GLU A 59 12.91 9.09 9.00
C GLU A 59 12.61 8.10 10.12
N GLY A 60 11.50 7.38 9.98
CA GLY A 60 11.12 6.39 10.95
C GLY A 60 12.19 5.32 11.03
N GLY A 61 12.83 5.26 12.17
CA GLY A 61 13.92 4.36 12.46
C GLY A 61 13.58 2.88 12.24
N ALA A 62 14.54 2.04 12.54
CA ALA A 62 14.46 0.58 12.44
C ALA A 62 13.15 -0.01 13.02
N GLY A 63 12.60 0.57 14.09
CA GLY A 63 11.36 0.11 14.72
C GLY A 63 10.14 0.10 13.78
N ARG A 64 9.99 1.14 12.92
CA ARG A 64 8.89 1.18 11.93
C ARG A 64 9.09 0.11 10.84
N PHE A 65 10.33 -0.09 10.40
CA PHE A 65 10.63 -1.12 9.42
C PHE A 65 10.36 -2.51 9.99
N VAL A 66 10.77 -2.80 11.23
CA VAL A 66 10.48 -4.07 11.92
C VAL A 66 8.97 -4.27 12.04
N ARG A 67 8.22 -3.24 12.44
CA ARG A 67 6.75 -3.33 12.53
C ARG A 67 6.12 -3.60 11.17
N ALA A 68 6.57 -2.92 10.11
CA ALA A 68 6.10 -3.18 8.75
C ALA A 68 6.39 -4.61 8.31
N THR A 69 7.57 -5.14 8.65
CA THR A 69 7.94 -6.54 8.39
C THR A 69 7.03 -7.51 9.13
N LEU A 70 6.78 -7.30 10.43
CA LEU A 70 5.90 -8.16 11.23
C LEU A 70 4.46 -8.18 10.69
N PHE A 71 3.90 -7.01 10.38
CA PHE A 71 2.55 -6.93 9.80
C PHE A 71 2.49 -7.54 8.39
N GLY A 72 3.55 -7.37 7.59
CA GLY A 72 3.66 -8.00 6.28
C GLY A 72 3.72 -9.53 6.38
N VAL A 73 4.53 -10.06 7.28
CA VAL A 73 4.65 -11.51 7.53
C VAL A 73 3.34 -12.08 8.05
N MET A 74 2.65 -11.38 8.96
CA MET A 74 1.30 -11.77 9.40
C MET A 74 0.32 -11.84 8.22
N GLY A 75 0.34 -10.82 7.34
CA GLY A 75 -0.46 -10.81 6.12
C GLY A 75 -0.15 -11.99 5.21
N GLY A 76 1.14 -12.31 5.05
CA GLY A 76 1.60 -13.47 4.28
C GLY A 76 1.16 -14.82 4.89
N ALA A 77 1.26 -14.95 6.20
CA ALA A 77 0.82 -16.16 6.92
C ALA A 77 -0.71 -16.35 6.81
N LEU A 78 -1.49 -15.28 6.97
CA LEU A 78 -2.94 -15.32 6.76
C LEU A 78 -3.29 -15.69 5.31
N GLY A 79 -2.57 -15.14 4.33
CA GLY A 79 -2.75 -15.46 2.93
C GLY A 79 -2.42 -16.90 2.59
N ALA A 80 -1.31 -17.44 3.11
CA ALA A 80 -0.93 -18.83 2.97
C ALA A 80 -1.95 -19.76 3.65
N GLY A 81 -2.41 -19.40 4.86
CA GLY A 81 -3.47 -20.13 5.56
C GLY A 81 -4.78 -20.17 4.77
N LEU A 82 -5.17 -19.05 4.16
CA LEU A 82 -6.33 -18.98 3.27
C LEU A 82 -6.15 -19.90 2.05
N TRP A 83 -4.96 -19.91 1.45
CA TRP A 83 -4.65 -20.82 0.35
C TRP A 83 -4.88 -22.27 0.73
N TYR A 84 -4.26 -22.71 1.85
CA TYR A 84 -4.43 -24.09 2.34
C TYR A 84 -5.87 -24.41 2.69
N ALA A 85 -6.61 -23.49 3.29
CA ALA A 85 -8.02 -23.69 3.61
C ALA A 85 -8.86 -23.91 2.35
N VAL A 86 -8.66 -23.09 1.32
CA VAL A 86 -9.38 -23.23 0.04
C VAL A 86 -8.99 -24.53 -0.67
N ALA A 87 -7.71 -24.86 -0.73
CA ALA A 87 -7.24 -26.10 -1.33
C ALA A 87 -7.82 -27.35 -0.61
N ALA A 88 -7.84 -27.33 0.73
CA ALA A 88 -8.36 -28.46 1.53
C ALA A 88 -9.89 -28.61 1.45
N LEU A 89 -10.63 -27.49 1.42
CA LEU A 89 -12.11 -27.55 1.44
C LEU A 89 -12.72 -27.77 0.07
N PHE A 90 -12.11 -27.21 -0.97
CA PHE A 90 -12.69 -27.20 -2.32
C PHE A 90 -11.93 -28.06 -3.31
N ASN A 91 -10.78 -28.64 -2.91
CA ASN A 91 -9.88 -29.40 -3.78
C ASN A 91 -9.54 -28.65 -5.09
N LEU A 92 -9.46 -27.32 -5.01
CA LEU A 92 -9.22 -26.40 -6.11
C LEU A 92 -7.90 -25.65 -5.91
N GLU A 93 -7.01 -25.78 -6.87
CA GLU A 93 -5.81 -24.96 -6.95
C GLU A 93 -6.10 -23.65 -7.73
N ILE A 94 -6.67 -22.66 -7.05
CA ILE A 94 -7.02 -21.39 -7.69
C ILE A 94 -5.88 -20.41 -7.52
N GLY A 95 -5.07 -20.23 -8.57
CA GLY A 95 -3.96 -19.25 -8.58
C GLY A 95 -4.38 -17.81 -8.23
N LEU A 96 -5.65 -17.44 -8.43
CA LEU A 96 -6.20 -16.13 -8.05
C LEU A 96 -6.07 -15.81 -6.57
N ILE A 97 -5.93 -16.80 -5.69
CA ILE A 97 -5.70 -16.57 -4.25
C ILE A 97 -4.38 -15.84 -4.02
N ALA A 98 -3.39 -16.01 -4.91
CA ALA A 98 -2.13 -15.27 -4.84
C ALA A 98 -2.35 -13.75 -4.86
N ILE A 99 -3.38 -13.27 -5.54
CA ILE A 99 -3.76 -11.85 -5.58
C ILE A 99 -4.21 -11.40 -4.18
N ALA A 100 -5.02 -12.22 -3.50
CA ALA A 100 -5.43 -11.93 -2.13
C ALA A 100 -4.23 -11.92 -1.16
N VAL A 101 -3.26 -12.84 -1.34
CA VAL A 101 -1.99 -12.84 -0.59
C VAL A 101 -1.25 -11.53 -0.80
N GLY A 102 -1.09 -11.07 -2.05
CA GLY A 102 -0.45 -9.80 -2.37
C GLY A 102 -1.13 -8.59 -1.71
N TRP A 103 -2.47 -8.60 -1.69
CA TRP A 103 -3.25 -7.56 -1.02
C TRP A 103 -3.07 -7.57 0.50
N LEU A 104 -3.13 -8.75 1.14
CA LEU A 104 -2.94 -8.90 2.58
C LEU A 104 -1.55 -8.46 3.02
N VAL A 105 -0.51 -8.91 2.33
CA VAL A 105 0.88 -8.52 2.60
C VAL A 105 1.06 -7.02 2.37
N GLY A 106 0.62 -6.51 1.21
CA GLY A 106 0.75 -5.10 0.86
C GLY A 106 0.08 -4.18 1.87
N THR A 107 -1.14 -4.53 2.30
CA THR A 107 -1.88 -3.79 3.33
C THR A 107 -1.19 -3.90 4.70
N GLY A 108 -0.68 -5.08 5.06
CA GLY A 108 0.07 -5.29 6.29
C GLY A 108 1.30 -4.39 6.37
N VAL A 109 2.17 -4.42 5.34
CA VAL A 109 3.36 -3.57 5.26
C VAL A 109 3.00 -2.09 5.29
N ASN A 110 1.96 -1.69 4.56
CA ASN A 110 1.51 -0.29 4.52
C ASN A 110 1.05 0.20 5.89
N ARG A 111 0.20 -0.56 6.60
CA ARG A 111 -0.22 -0.24 7.98
C ARG A 111 0.95 -0.24 8.96
N GLY A 112 1.85 -1.22 8.85
CA GLY A 112 3.05 -1.29 9.68
C GLY A 112 4.01 -0.11 9.46
N SER A 113 4.05 0.45 8.25
CA SER A 113 4.82 1.64 7.89
C SER A 113 4.12 2.97 8.21
N GLU A 114 2.90 2.95 8.78
CA GLU A 114 2.07 4.14 9.04
C GLU A 114 1.74 4.90 7.75
N ASP A 115 1.38 4.19 6.70
CA ASP A 115 1.02 4.72 5.38
C ASP A 115 2.11 5.58 4.70
N ARG A 116 3.36 5.52 5.19
CA ARG A 116 4.45 6.35 4.63
C ARG A 116 4.95 5.86 3.28
N GLY A 117 4.90 4.56 3.04
CA GLY A 117 5.34 3.95 1.79
C GLY A 117 6.82 4.25 1.44
N GLY A 118 7.17 4.02 0.19
CA GLY A 118 8.50 4.28 -0.37
C GLY A 118 9.25 3.00 -0.74
N ALA A 119 10.38 3.16 -1.46
CA ALA A 119 11.10 2.05 -2.09
C ALA A 119 11.44 0.89 -1.13
N ARG A 120 11.84 1.18 0.11
CA ARG A 120 12.14 0.14 1.12
C ARG A 120 10.93 -0.73 1.43
N TYR A 121 9.75 -0.13 1.61
CA TYR A 121 8.51 -0.85 1.91
C TYR A 121 7.93 -1.54 0.68
N GLN A 122 8.13 -0.97 -0.50
CA GLN A 122 7.77 -1.61 -1.76
C GLN A 122 8.56 -2.90 -1.99
N LEU A 123 9.89 -2.84 -1.81
CA LEU A 123 10.76 -4.02 -1.91
C LEU A 123 10.41 -5.05 -0.84
N LEU A 124 10.18 -4.61 0.39
CA LEU A 124 9.77 -5.49 1.48
C LEU A 124 8.46 -6.21 1.17
N ALA A 125 7.43 -5.47 0.73
CA ALA A 125 6.13 -6.02 0.38
C ALA A 125 6.24 -7.01 -0.79
N ALA A 126 6.98 -6.66 -1.85
CA ALA A 126 7.23 -7.54 -2.98
C ALA A 126 7.92 -8.85 -2.56
N PHE A 127 8.97 -8.75 -1.74
CA PHE A 127 9.72 -9.90 -1.25
C PHE A 127 8.86 -10.82 -0.37
N ILE A 128 8.13 -10.25 0.61
CA ILE A 128 7.26 -11.04 1.50
C ILE A 128 6.12 -11.70 0.69
N THR A 129 5.53 -10.99 -0.27
CA THR A 129 4.48 -11.56 -1.13
C THR A 129 5.00 -12.73 -1.93
N TYR A 130 6.16 -12.58 -2.57
CA TYR A 130 6.78 -13.64 -3.32
C TYR A 130 7.11 -14.85 -2.42
N ALA A 131 7.75 -14.61 -1.27
CA ALA A 131 8.09 -15.65 -0.31
C ALA A 131 6.84 -16.37 0.23
N ALA A 132 5.75 -15.65 0.52
CA ALA A 132 4.50 -16.25 0.98
C ALA A 132 3.88 -17.18 -0.07
N ILE A 133 3.84 -16.75 -1.34
CA ILE A 133 3.33 -17.58 -2.45
C ILE A 133 4.19 -18.83 -2.63
N VAL A 134 5.51 -18.65 -2.67
CA VAL A 134 6.45 -19.76 -2.86
C VAL A 134 6.36 -20.80 -1.72
N THR A 135 6.17 -20.35 -0.49
CA THR A 135 6.03 -21.23 0.68
C THR A 135 4.86 -22.20 0.53
N THR A 136 3.83 -21.87 -0.24
CA THR A 136 2.70 -22.79 -0.45
C THR A 136 3.07 -24.03 -1.26
N TYR A 137 4.15 -24.01 -2.05
CA TYR A 137 4.64 -25.15 -2.81
C TYR A 137 5.61 -26.04 -2.02
N VAL A 138 6.18 -25.53 -0.92
CA VAL A 138 7.19 -26.24 -0.14
C VAL A 138 6.72 -27.62 0.34
N PRO A 139 5.50 -27.81 0.89
CA PRO A 139 5.07 -29.11 1.37
C PRO A 139 5.05 -30.19 0.30
N SER A 140 4.54 -29.90 -0.89
CA SER A 140 4.49 -30.87 -1.99
C SER A 140 5.88 -31.26 -2.48
N ILE A 141 6.79 -30.27 -2.60
CA ILE A 141 8.19 -30.51 -2.98
C ILE A 141 8.90 -31.32 -1.89
N TYR A 142 8.66 -30.99 -0.62
CA TYR A 142 9.25 -31.70 0.53
C TYR A 142 8.86 -33.18 0.55
N VAL A 143 7.57 -33.48 0.37
CA VAL A 143 7.08 -34.87 0.28
C VAL A 143 7.76 -35.60 -0.87
N GLY A 144 7.81 -35.01 -2.07
CA GLY A 144 8.48 -35.64 -3.22
C GLY A 144 9.97 -35.91 -3.00
N ILE A 145 10.69 -35.02 -2.27
CA ILE A 145 12.10 -35.25 -1.92
C ILE A 145 12.22 -36.43 -0.93
N ARG A 146 11.32 -36.49 0.05
CA ARG A 146 11.36 -37.55 1.10
C ARG A 146 11.03 -38.92 0.53
N GLU A 147 10.07 -39.01 -0.37
CA GLU A 147 9.73 -40.27 -1.04
C GLU A 147 10.84 -40.79 -1.97
N GLY A 148 11.60 -39.88 -2.60
CA GLY A 148 12.67 -40.24 -3.51
C GLY A 148 14.03 -40.43 -2.85
N ARG A 149 14.25 -39.91 -1.63
CA ARG A 149 15.54 -39.91 -0.92
C ARG A 149 15.36 -39.95 0.60
N GLU A 150 15.13 -41.12 1.15
CA GLU A 150 14.95 -41.33 2.60
C GLU A 150 16.19 -40.97 3.42
N GLU A 151 17.38 -41.03 2.82
CA GLU A 151 18.67 -40.77 3.50
C GLU A 151 18.87 -39.27 3.84
N ILE A 152 18.12 -38.35 3.21
CA ILE A 152 18.27 -36.94 3.50
C ILE A 152 17.55 -36.58 4.79
N GLY A 153 18.29 -36.00 5.75
CA GLY A 153 17.72 -35.55 7.02
C GLY A 153 16.59 -34.54 6.81
N ALA A 154 15.58 -34.53 7.69
CA ALA A 154 14.38 -33.72 7.56
C ALA A 154 14.67 -32.19 7.38
N GLY A 155 15.68 -31.69 8.11
CA GLY A 155 16.07 -30.28 8.03
C GLY A 155 16.69 -29.89 6.68
N SER A 156 17.57 -30.75 6.15
CA SER A 156 18.19 -30.57 4.84
C SER A 156 17.16 -30.72 3.70
N ALA A 157 16.24 -31.66 3.81
CA ALA A 157 15.15 -31.84 2.86
C ALA A 157 14.25 -30.58 2.82
N ALA A 158 13.92 -29.99 3.97
CA ALA A 158 13.14 -28.75 4.05
C ALA A 158 13.87 -27.56 3.41
N ALA A 159 15.17 -27.42 3.68
CA ALA A 159 15.97 -26.33 3.08
C ALA A 159 16.06 -26.47 1.55
N VAL A 160 16.27 -27.69 1.04
CA VAL A 160 16.29 -27.97 -0.40
C VAL A 160 14.92 -27.73 -1.02
N ALA A 161 13.84 -28.17 -0.36
CA ALA A 161 12.47 -27.92 -0.84
C ALA A 161 12.17 -26.42 -0.95
N TYR A 162 12.61 -25.63 0.03
CA TYR A 162 12.42 -24.17 -0.01
C TYR A 162 13.23 -23.53 -1.15
N ALA A 163 14.47 -23.94 -1.34
CA ALA A 163 15.31 -23.44 -2.43
C ALA A 163 14.73 -23.78 -3.81
N ILE A 164 14.25 -25.01 -4.00
CA ILE A 164 13.59 -25.42 -5.23
C ILE A 164 12.30 -24.63 -5.43
N ALA A 165 11.45 -24.50 -4.41
CA ALA A 165 10.21 -23.73 -4.48
C ALA A 165 10.47 -22.27 -4.86
N PHE A 166 11.52 -21.65 -4.28
CA PHE A 166 11.91 -20.28 -4.57
C PHE A 166 12.35 -20.09 -6.03
N ALA A 167 13.03 -21.06 -6.61
CA ALA A 167 13.49 -21.04 -8.00
C ALA A 167 12.42 -21.51 -8.99
N ALA A 168 11.43 -22.28 -8.54
CA ALA A 168 10.45 -22.93 -9.42
C ALA A 168 9.73 -22.00 -10.42
N PRO A 169 9.24 -20.81 -10.06
CA PRO A 169 8.59 -19.91 -11.02
C PRO A 169 9.52 -19.48 -12.16
N PHE A 170 10.83 -19.34 -11.88
CA PHE A 170 11.84 -18.98 -12.90
C PHE A 170 12.23 -20.20 -13.75
N LEU A 171 12.30 -21.37 -13.15
CA LEU A 171 12.65 -22.61 -13.85
C LEU A 171 11.50 -23.12 -14.73
N ALA A 172 10.25 -22.95 -14.29
CA ALA A 172 9.07 -23.29 -15.09
C ALA A 172 8.96 -22.41 -16.34
N GLY A 173 9.50 -21.21 -16.30
CA GLY A 173 9.64 -20.31 -17.46
C GLY A 173 8.34 -20.16 -18.25
N PHE A 174 8.45 -20.23 -19.57
CA PHE A 174 7.32 -20.07 -20.48
C PHE A 174 6.29 -21.23 -20.46
N GLN A 175 6.56 -22.31 -19.75
CA GLN A 175 5.61 -23.44 -19.65
C GLN A 175 4.42 -23.12 -18.76
N ASN A 176 4.57 -22.14 -17.86
CA ASN A 176 3.48 -21.69 -16.97
C ASN A 176 3.33 -20.16 -16.97
N ILE A 177 3.08 -19.58 -18.14
CA ILE A 177 2.92 -18.14 -18.34
C ILE A 177 1.84 -17.57 -17.43
N LEU A 178 0.70 -18.27 -17.29
CA LEU A 178 -0.40 -17.79 -16.45
C LEU A 178 0.00 -17.71 -14.97
N GLY A 179 0.71 -18.70 -14.45
CA GLY A 179 1.21 -18.70 -13.07
C GLY A 179 2.17 -17.54 -12.82
N ILE A 180 3.08 -17.27 -13.76
CA ILE A 180 4.01 -16.14 -13.68
C ILE A 180 3.25 -14.80 -13.68
N LEU A 181 2.27 -14.63 -14.56
CA LEU A 181 1.45 -13.42 -14.63
C LEU A 181 0.70 -13.16 -13.33
N ILE A 182 0.14 -14.21 -12.72
CA ILE A 182 -0.57 -14.09 -11.44
C ILE A 182 0.39 -13.67 -10.33
N ILE A 183 1.57 -14.27 -10.24
CA ILE A 183 2.61 -13.89 -9.26
C ILE A 183 3.06 -12.45 -9.49
N CYS A 184 3.34 -12.07 -10.73
CA CYS A 184 3.71 -10.70 -11.08
C CYS A 184 2.62 -9.71 -10.67
N PHE A 185 1.36 -10.03 -10.90
CA PHE A 185 0.24 -9.18 -10.52
C PHE A 185 0.11 -9.05 -9.00
N ALA A 186 0.23 -10.15 -8.25
CA ALA A 186 0.20 -10.14 -6.79
C ALA A 186 1.33 -9.27 -6.21
N VAL A 187 2.55 -9.44 -6.71
CA VAL A 187 3.71 -8.64 -6.32
C VAL A 187 3.53 -7.18 -6.70
N PHE A 188 3.04 -6.89 -7.90
CA PHE A 188 2.75 -5.53 -8.36
C PHE A 188 1.70 -4.84 -7.48
N GLN A 189 0.67 -5.55 -7.08
CA GLN A 189 -0.36 -5.03 -6.18
C GLN A 189 0.22 -4.68 -4.81
N ALA A 190 1.01 -5.58 -4.20
CA ALA A 190 1.69 -5.31 -2.94
C ALA A 190 2.66 -4.12 -3.05
N TRP A 191 3.40 -4.03 -4.16
CA TRP A 191 4.27 -2.90 -4.49
C TRP A 191 3.49 -1.59 -4.59
N SER A 192 2.36 -1.57 -5.31
CA SER A 192 1.58 -0.36 -5.57
C SER A 192 0.94 0.20 -4.29
N LEU A 193 0.49 -0.67 -3.38
CA LEU A 193 -0.05 -0.29 -2.08
C LEU A 193 0.98 0.41 -1.19
N ASN A 194 2.27 0.15 -1.41
CA ASN A 194 3.37 0.71 -0.63
C ASN A 194 4.11 1.86 -1.34
N ARG A 195 3.52 2.45 -2.38
CA ARG A 195 4.08 3.65 -3.01
C ARG A 195 4.08 4.81 -2.03
N LYS A 196 5.15 5.59 -2.07
CA LYS A 196 5.22 6.85 -1.33
C LYS A 196 4.09 7.77 -1.82
N ARG A 197 3.19 8.15 -0.94
CA ARG A 197 2.18 9.16 -1.27
C ARG A 197 2.89 10.51 -1.31
N ALA A 198 2.84 11.18 -2.44
CA ALA A 198 3.32 12.56 -2.54
C ALA A 198 2.37 13.43 -1.71
N VAL A 199 2.93 14.12 -0.71
CA VAL A 199 2.20 15.18 -0.01
C VAL A 199 2.22 16.39 -0.94
N GLU A 200 1.08 16.73 -1.50
CA GLU A 200 0.97 17.91 -2.35
C GLU A 200 0.87 19.14 -1.43
N VAL A 201 1.90 19.95 -1.44
CA VAL A 201 1.96 21.20 -0.69
C VAL A 201 1.90 22.34 -1.69
N ARG A 202 0.88 23.19 -1.56
CA ARG A 202 0.74 24.44 -2.33
C ARG A 202 0.82 25.63 -1.40
N GLY A 203 1.45 26.70 -1.82
CA GLY A 203 1.62 27.95 -1.07
C GLY A 203 3.07 28.37 -0.92
N PRO A 204 3.36 29.40 -0.14
CA PRO A 204 2.42 30.12 0.74
C PRO A 204 1.42 30.98 -0.01
N PHE A 205 0.16 30.94 0.40
CA PHE A 205 -0.87 31.89 -0.04
C PHE A 205 -1.08 32.95 1.03
N ARG A 206 -1.24 34.21 0.64
CA ARG A 206 -1.54 35.29 1.58
C ARG A 206 -3.04 35.46 1.74
N VAL A 207 -3.46 35.65 2.99
CA VAL A 207 -4.83 36.09 3.26
C VAL A 207 -4.89 37.59 2.90
N LEU A 208 -5.73 37.94 1.92
CA LEU A 208 -5.96 39.34 1.59
C LEU A 208 -6.79 39.96 2.72
N PRO A 209 -6.37 41.11 3.27
CA PRO A 209 -7.22 41.83 4.19
C PRO A 209 -8.45 42.29 3.43
N GLY A 210 -9.64 41.92 3.94
CA GLY A 210 -10.92 42.38 3.42
C GLY A 210 -11.19 43.83 3.81
#